data_c9adda76d5f1cbab18e18bc52c0af099
#
_entry.id   c9adda76d5f1cbab18e18bc52c0af099
#
_cell.length_a   1.000
_cell.length_b   1.000
_cell.length_c   1.000
_cell.angle_alpha   90.00
_cell.angle_beta   90.00
_cell.angle_gamma   90.00
#
_symmetry.space_group_name_H-M   'P 1'
#
loop_
_entity.id
_entity.type
_entity.pdbx_description
1 polymer ?
#
loop_
_entity_poly.entity_id
_entity_poly.type
_entity_poly.pdbx_seq_one_letter_code
_entity_poly.pdbx_strand_id
1 'polypeptide(L)'
;MLTYPNIFEAHADEFPSAVAIAYGDREITWAQYDADASRLASALTANGLARESKVGMFMYNCPEYLITQFASFKQRITPVNVNYRYLDDELLYLLENADCEAVVFHSSLGDRIARVKDRLPKLRLLIEVSDGPSANVDGALAWDEVIAAHDPAPRIERGLDDLYMLYTGGTTGMPKGVMYHMGNFTAGFLGFYTAPMGRPPVESVAEVTGMAKMVHGLGQPVATPCCPLMHGTGVWLGGLLPHLVAGKVVLLEGRSFDAAELFRTVERHRISSLVIVGDAFARPMVQALRAQADSGRPFDTSSITTIVSTGAMFSAEVKAEMFEHIPGAIVMDILGSSEGGMGQTMATKANVNTTAKFGAMPTTKVINLDTGLEVVPGSGEQGMVGVSGPGIPVGYYKDPEKSARTFREVAGVRYSFPGDMAVVETDGTITLLGRGSNCINTAGEKVFPEEVEEAVKTHPDLADCLVFGVADEKYGQRVVGVASVAPGRTQPTADAVIAHTKTKLSSYKVPKQLVFVTTVPRAPNGKADYVSAKALFEKEQ
;
A
#
# COMPACT_ATOMS: atom_id res chain seq x y z
N MET A 1 13.40 -0.05 -24.16
CA MET A 1 11.99 0.11 -23.72
C MET A 1 11.97 0.58 -22.26
N LEU A 2 10.98 1.40 -21.90
CA LEU A 2 10.87 2.01 -20.58
C LEU A 2 10.11 1.06 -19.64
N THR A 3 10.84 0.22 -18.91
CA THR A 3 10.33 -0.75 -17.94
C THR A 3 11.22 -0.78 -16.70
N TYR A 4 10.69 -1.16 -15.55
CA TYR A 4 11.45 -1.26 -14.30
C TYR A 4 12.76 -2.03 -14.45
N PRO A 5 12.80 -3.26 -15.00
CA PRO A 5 14.05 -4.01 -15.08
C PRO A 5 15.10 -3.32 -15.96
N ASN A 6 14.70 -2.65 -17.06
CA ASN A 6 15.65 -1.93 -17.90
C ASN A 6 16.24 -0.69 -17.20
N ILE A 7 15.42 -0.01 -16.38
CA ILE A 7 15.87 1.12 -15.55
C ILE A 7 16.84 0.63 -14.48
N PHE A 8 16.50 -0.45 -13.78
CA PHE A 8 17.33 -0.98 -12.69
C PHE A 8 18.68 -1.51 -13.20
N GLU A 9 18.69 -2.17 -14.35
CA GLU A 9 19.95 -2.57 -15.01
C GLU A 9 20.82 -1.36 -15.39
N ALA A 10 20.20 -0.30 -15.91
CA ALA A 10 20.93 0.95 -16.21
C ALA A 10 21.46 1.64 -14.95
N HIS A 11 20.72 1.55 -13.83
CA HIS A 11 21.21 2.07 -12.54
C HIS A 11 22.35 1.22 -11.97
N ALA A 12 22.32 -0.10 -12.14
CA ALA A 12 23.46 -0.95 -11.75
C ALA A 12 24.74 -0.63 -12.55
N ASP A 13 24.59 -0.27 -13.83
CA ASP A 13 25.71 0.16 -14.66
C ASP A 13 26.24 1.56 -14.26
N GLU A 14 25.34 2.50 -13.96
CA GLU A 14 25.69 3.90 -13.72
C GLU A 14 26.11 4.19 -12.27
N PHE A 15 25.48 3.50 -11.29
CA PHE A 15 25.67 3.68 -9.85
C PHE A 15 26.10 2.38 -9.15
N PRO A 16 27.10 1.61 -9.66
CA PRO A 16 27.36 0.24 -9.20
C PRO A 16 27.68 0.15 -7.71
N SER A 17 28.33 1.16 -7.14
CA SER A 17 28.73 1.21 -5.72
C SER A 17 27.71 1.89 -4.80
N ALA A 18 26.69 2.57 -5.34
CA ALA A 18 25.65 3.16 -4.52
C ALA A 18 24.78 2.06 -3.88
N VAL A 19 24.36 2.26 -2.62
CA VAL A 19 23.54 1.29 -1.91
C VAL A 19 22.10 1.33 -2.46
N ALA A 20 21.60 0.18 -2.92
CA ALA A 20 20.21 0.03 -3.37
C ALA A 20 19.29 -0.36 -2.21
N ILE A 21 19.71 -1.30 -1.36
CA ILE A 21 18.92 -1.85 -0.27
C ILE A 21 19.78 -1.91 1.00
N ALA A 22 19.19 -1.51 2.13
CA ALA A 22 19.78 -1.71 3.46
C ALA A 22 18.80 -2.45 4.38
N TYR A 23 19.32 -3.38 5.19
CA TYR A 23 18.53 -4.18 6.14
C TYR A 23 19.43 -4.56 7.32
N GLY A 24 19.18 -3.99 8.49
CA GLY A 24 20.08 -4.10 9.63
C GLY A 24 21.47 -3.57 9.27
N ASP A 25 22.50 -4.40 9.47
CA ASP A 25 23.89 -4.10 9.10
C ASP A 25 24.25 -4.43 7.65
N ARG A 26 23.35 -5.08 6.92
CA ARG A 26 23.56 -5.51 5.54
C ARG A 26 23.23 -4.37 4.58
N GLU A 27 24.18 -3.99 3.77
CA GLU A 27 24.00 -3.06 2.65
C GLU A 27 24.26 -3.78 1.33
N ILE A 28 23.37 -3.63 0.38
CA ILE A 28 23.42 -4.25 -0.96
C ILE A 28 23.53 -3.11 -1.96
N THR A 29 24.63 -3.08 -2.70
CA THR A 29 24.85 -2.10 -3.77
C THR A 29 24.01 -2.39 -4.99
N TRP A 30 23.84 -1.43 -5.90
CA TRP A 30 23.15 -1.63 -7.16
C TRP A 30 23.76 -2.76 -7.99
N ALA A 31 25.12 -2.87 -8.02
CA ALA A 31 25.80 -3.96 -8.70
C ALA A 31 25.48 -5.33 -8.07
N GLN A 32 25.46 -5.42 -6.73
CA GLN A 32 25.09 -6.66 -6.03
C GLN A 32 23.62 -7.01 -6.24
N TYR A 33 22.72 -6.01 -6.17
CA TYR A 33 21.30 -6.20 -6.40
C TYR A 33 21.02 -6.75 -7.81
N ASP A 34 21.65 -6.19 -8.85
CA ASP A 34 21.55 -6.69 -10.22
C ASP A 34 22.14 -8.10 -10.37
N ALA A 35 23.31 -8.37 -9.77
CA ALA A 35 23.96 -9.67 -9.82
C ALA A 35 23.13 -10.77 -9.16
N ASP A 36 22.63 -10.55 -7.94
CA ASP A 36 21.82 -11.53 -7.22
C ASP A 36 20.46 -11.77 -7.91
N ALA A 37 19.82 -10.69 -8.39
CA ALA A 37 18.61 -10.82 -9.21
C ALA A 37 18.86 -11.58 -10.51
N SER A 38 20.01 -11.41 -11.16
CA SER A 38 20.37 -12.14 -12.38
C SER A 38 20.64 -13.62 -12.11
N ARG A 39 21.28 -13.97 -10.99
CA ARG A 39 21.48 -15.38 -10.58
C ARG A 39 20.18 -16.09 -10.26
N LEU A 40 19.30 -15.42 -9.50
CA LEU A 40 17.96 -15.95 -9.24
C LEU A 40 17.16 -16.10 -10.54
N ALA A 41 17.26 -15.15 -11.48
CA ALA A 41 16.63 -15.23 -12.79
C ALA A 41 17.10 -16.47 -13.58
N SER A 42 18.40 -16.80 -13.52
CA SER A 42 18.94 -18.07 -14.08
C SER A 42 18.32 -19.29 -13.40
N ALA A 43 18.23 -19.30 -12.08
CA ALA A 43 17.62 -20.41 -11.35
C ALA A 43 16.14 -20.61 -11.77
N LEU A 44 15.37 -19.53 -11.87
CA LEU A 44 13.97 -19.59 -12.30
C LEU A 44 13.85 -20.20 -13.71
N THR A 45 14.64 -19.74 -14.66
CA THR A 45 14.59 -20.22 -16.04
C THR A 45 15.14 -21.65 -16.19
N ALA A 46 16.17 -22.03 -15.45
CA ALA A 46 16.69 -23.40 -15.39
C ALA A 46 15.65 -24.40 -14.87
N ASN A 47 14.72 -23.95 -14.02
CA ASN A 47 13.60 -24.74 -13.54
C ASN A 47 12.34 -24.61 -14.44
N GLY A 48 12.51 -24.12 -15.67
CA GLY A 48 11.47 -24.10 -16.70
C GLY A 48 10.44 -22.96 -16.56
N LEU A 49 10.70 -21.94 -15.72
CA LEU A 49 9.87 -20.74 -15.72
C LEU A 49 10.19 -19.88 -16.93
N ALA A 50 9.17 -19.32 -17.54
CA ALA A 50 9.25 -18.54 -18.77
C ALA A 50 8.38 -17.28 -18.66
N ARG A 51 8.22 -16.54 -19.76
CA ARG A 51 7.31 -15.39 -19.83
C ARG A 51 5.95 -15.74 -19.26
N GLU A 52 5.45 -14.89 -18.36
CA GLU A 52 4.16 -15.03 -17.68
C GLU A 52 4.05 -16.18 -16.68
N SER A 53 5.09 -17.03 -16.47
CA SER A 53 5.17 -17.87 -15.27
C SER A 53 5.07 -17.01 -14.00
N LYS A 54 4.58 -17.55 -12.89
CA LYS A 54 4.35 -16.77 -11.66
C LYS A 54 5.22 -17.29 -10.52
N VAL A 55 5.81 -16.34 -9.78
CA VAL A 55 6.61 -16.59 -8.58
C VAL A 55 5.91 -15.97 -7.38
N GLY A 56 5.42 -16.80 -6.46
CA GLY A 56 4.86 -16.36 -5.19
C GLY A 56 5.97 -15.89 -4.24
N MET A 57 5.79 -14.73 -3.63
CA MET A 57 6.71 -14.16 -2.63
C MET A 57 6.03 -14.20 -1.27
N PHE A 58 6.32 -15.26 -0.48
CA PHE A 58 5.72 -15.51 0.83
C PHE A 58 6.72 -15.20 1.94
N MET A 59 6.99 -13.90 2.14
CA MET A 59 8.05 -13.41 3.01
C MET A 59 7.61 -12.13 3.76
N TYR A 60 8.24 -11.88 4.90
CA TYR A 60 8.26 -10.56 5.54
C TYR A 60 9.10 -9.57 4.71
N ASN A 61 9.18 -8.32 5.14
CA ASN A 61 10.07 -7.35 4.52
C ASN A 61 11.53 -7.81 4.66
N CYS A 62 12.20 -8.04 3.53
CA CYS A 62 13.60 -8.45 3.47
C CYS A 62 14.17 -8.09 2.10
N PRO A 63 15.50 -8.02 1.94
CA PRO A 63 16.13 -7.78 0.64
C PRO A 63 15.73 -8.79 -0.42
N GLU A 64 15.59 -10.04 -0.05
CA GLU A 64 15.24 -11.16 -0.93
C GLU A 64 13.87 -10.98 -1.58
N TYR A 65 12.95 -10.25 -0.93
CA TYR A 65 11.67 -9.88 -1.53
C TYR A 65 11.87 -9.00 -2.77
N LEU A 66 12.67 -7.93 -2.65
CA LEU A 66 12.97 -7.01 -3.76
C LEU A 66 13.83 -7.68 -4.83
N ILE A 67 14.80 -8.52 -4.43
CA ILE A 67 15.63 -9.29 -5.36
C ILE A 67 14.77 -10.26 -6.16
N THR A 68 13.83 -10.98 -5.53
CA THR A 68 12.89 -11.90 -6.21
C THR A 68 12.01 -11.16 -7.22
N GLN A 69 11.52 -9.98 -6.85
CA GLN A 69 10.72 -9.15 -7.73
C GLN A 69 11.53 -8.70 -8.97
N PHE A 70 12.76 -8.21 -8.76
CA PHE A 70 13.61 -7.79 -9.86
C PHE A 70 14.03 -8.98 -10.74
N ALA A 71 14.42 -10.12 -10.15
CA ALA A 71 14.75 -11.34 -10.87
C ALA A 71 13.60 -11.81 -11.78
N SER A 72 12.38 -11.79 -11.27
CA SER A 72 11.18 -12.11 -12.03
C SER A 72 11.02 -11.18 -13.23
N PHE A 73 11.09 -9.88 -13.03
CA PHE A 73 11.00 -8.89 -14.10
C PHE A 73 12.10 -9.07 -15.16
N LYS A 74 13.32 -9.46 -14.76
CA LYS A 74 14.45 -9.67 -15.68
C LYS A 74 14.13 -10.72 -16.74
N GLN A 75 13.37 -11.75 -16.43
CA GLN A 75 13.00 -12.85 -17.33
C GLN A 75 11.53 -12.85 -17.75
N ARG A 76 10.85 -11.68 -17.66
CA ARG A 76 9.44 -11.52 -18.05
C ARG A 76 8.48 -12.43 -17.27
N ILE A 77 8.92 -12.84 -16.08
CA ILE A 77 8.16 -13.63 -15.12
C ILE A 77 7.36 -12.67 -14.24
N THR A 78 6.18 -13.09 -13.78
CA THR A 78 5.29 -12.26 -12.97
C THR A 78 5.48 -12.56 -11.49
N PRO A 79 6.03 -11.62 -10.69
CA PRO A 79 6.05 -11.78 -9.24
C PRO A 79 4.65 -11.60 -8.66
N VAL A 80 4.29 -12.44 -7.68
CA VAL A 80 3.00 -12.44 -6.99
C VAL A 80 3.24 -12.26 -5.50
N ASN A 81 2.73 -11.16 -4.95
CA ASN A 81 2.78 -10.92 -3.51
C ASN A 81 1.84 -11.89 -2.77
N VAL A 82 2.36 -12.54 -1.74
CA VAL A 82 1.58 -13.44 -0.88
C VAL A 82 1.54 -12.87 0.53
N ASN A 83 0.36 -12.75 1.10
CA ASN A 83 0.21 -12.24 2.46
C ASN A 83 0.73 -13.29 3.47
N TYR A 84 1.79 -12.95 4.20
CA TYR A 84 2.42 -13.84 5.18
C TYR A 84 1.53 -14.22 6.37
N ARG A 85 0.36 -13.60 6.50
CA ARG A 85 -0.64 -13.95 7.53
C ARG A 85 -1.64 -15.00 7.07
N TYR A 86 -1.69 -15.31 5.77
CA TYR A 86 -2.63 -16.31 5.27
C TYR A 86 -2.43 -17.66 5.94
N LEU A 87 -3.54 -18.24 6.35
CA LEU A 87 -3.61 -19.63 6.76
C LEU A 87 -3.64 -20.55 5.53
N ASP A 88 -3.64 -21.85 5.76
CA ASP A 88 -3.44 -22.85 4.71
C ASP A 88 -4.43 -22.74 3.55
N ASP A 89 -5.72 -22.54 3.82
CA ASP A 89 -6.74 -22.43 2.77
C ASP A 89 -6.65 -21.13 1.96
N GLU A 90 -6.32 -20.00 2.60
CA GLU A 90 -6.10 -18.73 1.92
C GLU A 90 -4.81 -18.75 1.09
N LEU A 91 -3.76 -19.36 1.63
CA LEU A 91 -2.48 -19.54 0.94
C LEU A 91 -2.66 -20.43 -0.29
N LEU A 92 -3.30 -21.58 -0.11
CA LEU A 92 -3.61 -22.50 -1.21
C LEU A 92 -4.42 -21.80 -2.30
N TYR A 93 -5.50 -21.12 -1.92
CA TYR A 93 -6.34 -20.38 -2.87
C TYR A 93 -5.53 -19.38 -3.69
N LEU A 94 -4.68 -18.56 -3.03
CA LEU A 94 -3.93 -17.56 -3.75
C LEU A 94 -2.92 -18.18 -4.72
N LEU A 95 -2.14 -19.15 -4.26
CA LEU A 95 -1.11 -19.81 -5.08
C LEU A 95 -1.72 -20.57 -6.27
N GLU A 96 -2.86 -21.21 -6.08
CA GLU A 96 -3.61 -21.91 -7.13
C GLU A 96 -4.28 -20.90 -8.10
N ASN A 97 -4.96 -19.89 -7.59
CA ASN A 97 -5.61 -18.87 -8.40
C ASN A 97 -4.61 -18.11 -9.26
N ALA A 98 -3.43 -17.79 -8.70
CA ALA A 98 -2.35 -17.11 -9.41
C ALA A 98 -1.59 -18.03 -10.39
N ASP A 99 -1.83 -19.35 -10.38
CA ASP A 99 -1.02 -20.32 -11.12
C ASP A 99 0.47 -20.24 -10.79
N CYS A 100 0.82 -20.12 -9.51
CA CYS A 100 2.21 -20.04 -9.09
C CYS A 100 2.99 -21.32 -9.46
N GLU A 101 4.12 -21.14 -10.14
CA GLU A 101 5.04 -22.20 -10.56
C GLU A 101 6.27 -22.29 -9.66
N ALA A 102 6.60 -21.20 -8.97
CA ALA A 102 7.61 -21.16 -7.93
C ALA A 102 7.10 -20.36 -6.71
N VAL A 103 7.66 -20.67 -5.53
CA VAL A 103 7.44 -19.88 -4.32
C VAL A 103 8.78 -19.66 -3.64
N VAL A 104 9.08 -18.37 -3.35
CA VAL A 104 10.17 -17.96 -2.46
C VAL A 104 9.55 -17.61 -1.12
N PHE A 105 10.02 -18.23 -0.04
CA PHE A 105 9.39 -18.12 1.26
C PHE A 105 10.39 -18.08 2.42
N HIS A 106 10.04 -17.40 3.51
CA HIS A 106 10.83 -17.45 4.75
C HIS A 106 10.70 -18.81 5.45
N SER A 107 11.81 -19.29 6.02
CA SER A 107 11.85 -20.55 6.78
C SER A 107 10.80 -20.59 7.88
N SER A 108 10.56 -19.50 8.58
CA SER A 108 9.52 -19.39 9.64
C SER A 108 8.07 -19.54 9.12
N LEU A 109 7.86 -19.49 7.81
CA LEU A 109 6.57 -19.69 7.14
C LEU A 109 6.48 -21.05 6.43
N GLY A 110 7.56 -21.81 6.42
CA GLY A 110 7.71 -23.05 5.64
C GLY A 110 6.72 -24.15 6.01
N ASP A 111 6.31 -24.26 7.28
CA ASP A 111 5.29 -25.24 7.70
C ASP A 111 3.97 -25.11 6.93
N ARG A 112 3.58 -23.87 6.57
CA ARG A 112 2.38 -23.63 5.75
C ARG A 112 2.59 -24.07 4.32
N ILE A 113 3.78 -23.81 3.75
CA ILE A 113 4.15 -24.30 2.42
C ILE A 113 4.14 -25.82 2.39
N ALA A 114 4.72 -26.49 3.39
CA ALA A 114 4.75 -27.94 3.50
C ALA A 114 3.34 -28.57 3.46
N ARG A 115 2.35 -27.91 4.10
CA ARG A 115 0.96 -28.41 4.13
C ARG A 115 0.18 -28.19 2.83
N VAL A 116 0.57 -27.22 1.99
CA VAL A 116 -0.21 -26.88 0.78
C VAL A 116 0.47 -27.30 -0.53
N LYS A 117 1.80 -27.47 -0.56
CA LYS A 117 2.58 -27.67 -1.79
C LYS A 117 2.09 -28.83 -2.67
N ASP A 118 1.72 -29.96 -2.06
CA ASP A 118 1.31 -31.16 -2.80
C ASP A 118 -0.09 -31.03 -3.44
N ARG A 119 -0.82 -29.97 -3.11
CA ARG A 119 -2.11 -29.60 -3.70
C ARG A 119 -1.97 -28.62 -4.87
N LEU A 120 -0.76 -28.17 -5.19
CA LEU A 120 -0.45 -27.15 -6.20
C LEU A 120 0.20 -27.81 -7.44
N PRO A 121 -0.58 -28.23 -8.44
CA PRO A 121 -0.06 -29.06 -9.54
C PRO A 121 0.91 -28.34 -10.48
N LYS A 122 0.94 -26.99 -10.46
CA LYS A 122 1.85 -26.18 -11.26
C LYS A 122 3.16 -25.85 -10.53
N LEU A 123 3.19 -26.01 -9.22
CA LEU A 123 4.35 -25.69 -8.39
C LEU A 123 5.50 -26.64 -8.67
N ARG A 124 6.63 -26.11 -9.10
CA ARG A 124 7.82 -26.89 -9.49
C ARG A 124 9.11 -26.47 -8.80
N LEU A 125 9.11 -25.29 -8.15
CA LEU A 125 10.29 -24.74 -7.49
C LEU A 125 9.92 -24.11 -6.15
N LEU A 126 10.63 -24.49 -5.11
CA LEU A 126 10.55 -23.91 -3.78
C LEU A 126 11.92 -23.40 -3.36
N ILE A 127 12.00 -22.13 -2.93
CA ILE A 127 13.25 -21.52 -2.45
C ILE A 127 13.00 -20.97 -1.05
N GLU A 128 13.76 -21.49 -0.08
CA GLU A 128 13.69 -21.09 1.32
C GLU A 128 14.71 -19.99 1.61
N VAL A 129 14.23 -18.84 2.10
CA VAL A 129 15.04 -17.74 2.64
C VAL A 129 15.12 -17.91 4.15
N SER A 130 16.33 -17.96 4.69
CA SER A 130 16.53 -18.16 6.13
C SER A 130 16.17 -16.88 6.91
N ASP A 131 15.24 -17.02 7.85
CA ASP A 131 14.91 -16.03 8.90
C ASP A 131 14.84 -16.69 10.29
N GLY A 132 15.45 -17.88 10.39
CA GLY A 132 15.49 -18.75 11.56
C GLY A 132 15.87 -20.16 11.18
N PRO A 133 15.57 -21.17 12.02
CA PRO A 133 15.78 -22.57 11.68
C PRO A 133 15.00 -22.95 10.40
N SER A 134 15.59 -23.80 9.55
CA SER A 134 14.90 -24.32 8.36
C SER A 134 13.64 -25.09 8.77
N ALA A 135 12.57 -24.91 8.00
CA ALA A 135 11.35 -25.71 8.14
C ALA A 135 11.48 -27.12 7.54
N ASN A 136 12.61 -27.41 6.88
CA ASN A 136 12.87 -28.68 6.21
C ASN A 136 11.74 -29.09 5.23
N VAL A 137 11.27 -28.12 4.44
CA VAL A 137 10.25 -28.38 3.42
C VAL A 137 10.86 -29.25 2.32
N ASP A 138 10.30 -30.43 2.13
CA ASP A 138 10.81 -31.39 1.14
C ASP A 138 10.81 -30.75 -0.28
N GLY A 139 11.96 -30.84 -0.96
CA GLY A 139 12.20 -30.30 -2.29
C GLY A 139 12.49 -28.78 -2.30
N ALA A 140 12.55 -28.11 -1.16
CA ALA A 140 12.96 -26.70 -1.11
C ALA A 140 14.49 -26.58 -1.20
N LEU A 141 14.95 -25.58 -1.98
CA LEU A 141 16.35 -25.21 -2.11
C LEU A 141 16.65 -24.03 -1.19
N ALA A 142 17.83 -24.02 -0.56
CA ALA A 142 18.24 -22.86 0.22
C ALA A 142 18.60 -21.68 -0.69
N TRP A 143 18.17 -20.48 -0.33
CA TRP A 143 18.41 -19.24 -1.10
C TRP A 143 19.90 -19.04 -1.43
N ASP A 144 20.77 -19.16 -0.44
CA ASP A 144 22.21 -18.92 -0.62
C ASP A 144 22.84 -19.94 -1.57
N GLU A 145 22.38 -21.20 -1.53
CA GLU A 145 22.82 -22.26 -2.45
C GLU A 145 22.33 -21.97 -3.88
N VAL A 146 21.10 -21.49 -4.05
CA VAL A 146 20.54 -21.11 -5.36
C VAL A 146 21.34 -19.96 -5.96
N ILE A 147 21.64 -18.91 -5.18
CA ILE A 147 22.42 -17.77 -5.65
C ILE A 147 23.85 -18.16 -5.98
N ALA A 148 24.48 -19.05 -5.19
CA ALA A 148 25.85 -19.50 -5.40
C ALA A 148 26.01 -20.46 -6.60
N ALA A 149 24.98 -21.26 -6.89
CA ALA A 149 25.04 -22.33 -7.91
C ALA A 149 24.80 -21.82 -9.35
N HIS A 150 24.29 -20.58 -9.52
CA HIS A 150 23.92 -20.10 -10.85
C HIS A 150 24.75 -18.89 -11.28
N ASP A 151 25.18 -18.90 -12.53
CA ASP A 151 25.74 -17.72 -13.18
C ASP A 151 24.63 -16.68 -13.47
N PRO A 152 24.95 -15.38 -13.54
CA PRO A 152 23.99 -14.35 -13.86
C PRO A 152 23.30 -14.59 -15.22
N ALA A 153 21.99 -14.50 -15.27
CA ALA A 153 21.23 -14.55 -16.52
C ALA A 153 21.60 -13.36 -17.42
N PRO A 154 21.65 -13.58 -18.75
CA PRO A 154 21.86 -12.49 -19.69
C PRO A 154 20.68 -11.51 -19.65
N ARG A 155 20.95 -10.25 -19.94
CA ARG A 155 19.91 -9.25 -20.21
C ARG A 155 19.20 -9.61 -21.51
N ILE A 156 17.88 -9.59 -21.47
CA ILE A 156 17.04 -9.93 -22.63
C ILE A 156 16.19 -8.74 -23.06
N GLU A 157 15.64 -8.80 -24.26
CA GLU A 157 14.64 -7.83 -24.72
C GLU A 157 13.30 -8.10 -24.01
N ARG A 158 12.65 -7.04 -23.52
CA ARG A 158 11.41 -7.09 -22.73
C ARG A 158 10.31 -6.26 -23.40
N GLY A 159 9.06 -6.75 -23.32
CA GLY A 159 7.90 -6.04 -23.86
C GLY A 159 7.36 -4.98 -22.86
N LEU A 160 6.76 -3.92 -23.42
CA LEU A 160 5.98 -2.97 -22.60
C LEU A 160 4.71 -3.62 -22.05
N ASP A 161 4.26 -4.69 -22.68
CA ASP A 161 3.09 -5.50 -22.36
C ASP A 161 3.39 -6.67 -21.40
N ASP A 162 4.63 -6.79 -20.91
CA ASP A 162 4.96 -7.79 -19.89
C ASP A 162 4.09 -7.59 -18.66
N LEU A 163 3.61 -8.69 -18.09
CA LEU A 163 2.63 -8.66 -17.03
C LEU A 163 3.28 -8.40 -15.67
N TYR A 164 2.79 -7.39 -14.98
CA TYR A 164 2.94 -7.25 -13.54
C TYR A 164 1.60 -7.50 -12.85
N MET A 165 1.62 -8.17 -11.71
CA MET A 165 0.40 -8.51 -10.97
C MET A 165 0.56 -8.24 -9.48
N LEU A 166 -0.46 -7.61 -8.87
CA LEU A 166 -0.54 -7.44 -7.43
C LEU A 166 -1.84 -8.05 -6.91
N TYR A 167 -1.73 -9.02 -6.01
CA TYR A 167 -2.89 -9.54 -5.29
C TYR A 167 -3.31 -8.59 -4.17
N THR A 168 -4.59 -8.27 -4.13
CA THR A 168 -5.17 -7.38 -3.11
C THR A 168 -6.28 -8.09 -2.37
N GLY A 169 -6.27 -7.96 -1.03
CA GLY A 169 -7.41 -8.37 -0.22
C GLY A 169 -8.57 -7.40 -0.45
N GLY A 170 -9.70 -7.90 -0.92
CA GLY A 170 -10.95 -7.13 -0.98
C GLY A 170 -11.65 -7.14 0.36
N THR A 171 -12.37 -6.06 0.70
CA THR A 171 -13.23 -6.01 1.90
C THR A 171 -14.41 -7.00 1.83
N THR A 172 -14.63 -7.64 0.70
CA THR A 172 -15.83 -8.44 0.40
C THR A 172 -15.56 -9.82 -0.21
N GLY A 173 -14.35 -10.39 -0.09
CA GLY A 173 -14.09 -11.72 -0.65
C GLY A 173 -12.62 -12.09 -0.77
N MET A 174 -12.37 -13.21 -1.46
CA MET A 174 -11.03 -13.75 -1.68
C MET A 174 -10.10 -12.77 -2.44
N PRO A 175 -8.78 -12.83 -2.21
CA PRO A 175 -7.80 -11.97 -2.87
C PRO A 175 -7.87 -12.07 -4.40
N LYS A 176 -7.58 -10.96 -5.09
CA LYS A 176 -7.63 -10.85 -6.55
C LYS A 176 -6.34 -10.29 -7.10
N GLY A 177 -5.86 -10.86 -8.19
CA GLY A 177 -4.69 -10.39 -8.91
C GLY A 177 -5.05 -9.21 -9.83
N VAL A 178 -4.65 -8.01 -9.47
CA VAL A 178 -4.78 -6.82 -10.33
C VAL A 178 -3.64 -6.83 -11.33
N MET A 179 -3.95 -6.78 -12.62
CA MET A 179 -2.99 -6.92 -13.72
C MET A 179 -2.62 -5.57 -14.34
N TYR A 180 -1.35 -5.37 -14.61
CA TYR A 180 -0.82 -4.17 -15.28
C TYR A 180 0.12 -4.56 -16.41
N HIS A 181 0.15 -3.76 -17.46
CA HIS A 181 1.26 -3.77 -18.41
C HIS A 181 2.45 -3.01 -17.83
N MET A 182 3.64 -3.64 -17.83
CA MET A 182 4.85 -3.13 -17.19
C MET A 182 5.23 -1.72 -17.67
N GLY A 183 5.12 -1.46 -18.98
CA GLY A 183 5.44 -0.14 -19.53
C GLY A 183 4.53 0.96 -18.99
N ASN A 184 3.22 0.74 -19.00
CA ASN A 184 2.24 1.68 -18.46
C ASN A 184 2.39 1.91 -16.96
N PHE A 185 2.63 0.82 -16.23
CA PHE A 185 2.89 0.87 -14.80
C PHE A 185 4.14 1.69 -14.47
N THR A 186 5.25 1.44 -15.18
CA THR A 186 6.49 2.19 -15.02
C THR A 186 6.31 3.68 -15.34
N ALA A 187 5.66 4.00 -16.45
CA ALA A 187 5.40 5.39 -16.87
C ALA A 187 4.52 6.14 -15.85
N GLY A 188 3.50 5.47 -15.30
CA GLY A 188 2.65 6.03 -14.25
C GLY A 188 3.44 6.44 -13.01
N PHE A 189 4.37 5.59 -12.54
CA PHE A 189 5.21 5.91 -11.39
C PHE A 189 6.29 6.96 -11.69
N LEU A 190 6.83 7.02 -12.89
CA LEU A 190 7.73 8.11 -13.28
C LEU A 190 7.04 9.47 -13.25
N GLY A 191 5.72 9.50 -13.47
CA GLY A 191 4.90 10.70 -13.32
C GLY A 191 4.97 11.33 -11.94
N PHE A 192 5.21 10.58 -10.87
CA PHE A 192 5.42 11.13 -9.52
C PHE A 192 6.63 12.07 -9.43
N TYR A 193 7.64 11.86 -10.27
CA TYR A 193 8.82 12.74 -10.32
C TYR A 193 8.68 13.87 -11.33
N THR A 194 8.02 13.64 -12.46
CA THR A 194 7.97 14.64 -13.56
C THR A 194 6.82 15.64 -13.40
N ALA A 195 5.63 15.18 -12.98
CA ALA A 195 4.45 16.01 -12.90
C ALA A 195 4.55 17.19 -11.90
N PRO A 196 5.08 17.01 -10.68
CA PRO A 196 5.26 18.13 -9.75
C PRO A 196 6.23 19.20 -10.24
N MET A 197 7.16 18.84 -11.14
CA MET A 197 8.12 19.76 -11.75
C MET A 197 7.59 20.41 -13.03
N GLY A 198 6.35 20.11 -13.44
CA GLY A 198 5.80 20.56 -14.72
C GLY A 198 6.57 20.04 -15.94
N ARG A 199 7.29 18.92 -15.80
CA ARG A 199 8.07 18.32 -16.89
C ARG A 199 7.22 17.35 -17.71
N PRO A 200 7.48 17.19 -19.00
CA PRO A 200 6.85 16.16 -19.81
C PRO A 200 7.19 14.76 -19.27
N PRO A 201 6.37 13.74 -19.58
CA PRO A 201 6.70 12.35 -19.30
C PRO A 201 8.06 11.98 -19.89
N VAL A 202 8.82 11.15 -19.17
CA VAL A 202 10.08 10.56 -19.66
C VAL A 202 9.76 9.43 -20.65
N GLU A 203 10.50 9.35 -21.74
CA GLU A 203 10.24 8.39 -22.81
C GLU A 203 11.35 7.33 -22.97
N SER A 204 12.49 7.53 -22.32
CA SER A 204 13.64 6.64 -22.43
C SER A 204 14.33 6.34 -21.11
N VAL A 205 15.00 5.19 -21.04
CA VAL A 205 15.85 4.80 -19.89
C VAL A 205 16.98 5.82 -19.69
N ALA A 206 17.54 6.37 -20.77
CA ALA A 206 18.60 7.37 -20.68
C ALA A 206 18.14 8.65 -19.98
N GLU A 207 16.91 9.10 -20.24
CA GLU A 207 16.33 10.26 -19.56
C GLU A 207 16.11 9.97 -18.06
N VAL A 208 15.63 8.75 -17.71
CA VAL A 208 15.49 8.33 -16.30
C VAL A 208 16.84 8.30 -15.60
N THR A 209 17.87 7.75 -16.26
CA THR A 209 19.25 7.75 -15.72
C THR A 209 19.79 9.18 -15.56
N GLY A 210 19.49 10.06 -16.51
CA GLY A 210 19.84 11.49 -16.41
C GLY A 210 19.15 12.17 -15.22
N MET A 211 17.87 11.85 -14.98
CA MET A 211 17.13 12.33 -13.82
C MET A 211 17.74 11.78 -12.51
N ALA A 212 18.08 10.50 -12.47
CA ALA A 212 18.73 9.89 -11.32
C ALA A 212 20.07 10.55 -11.00
N LYS A 213 20.90 10.86 -12.00
CA LYS A 213 22.16 11.62 -11.81
C LYS A 213 21.93 12.99 -11.18
N MET A 214 20.93 13.71 -11.67
CA MET A 214 20.58 15.03 -11.12
C MET A 214 20.14 14.92 -9.67
N VAL A 215 19.31 13.93 -9.33
CA VAL A 215 18.83 13.69 -7.97
C VAL A 215 19.99 13.28 -7.06
N HIS A 216 20.87 12.39 -7.49
CA HIS A 216 22.08 11.99 -6.74
C HIS A 216 23.05 13.15 -6.50
N GLY A 217 23.10 14.14 -7.41
CA GLY A 217 23.89 15.36 -7.23
C GLY A 217 23.43 16.21 -6.04
N LEU A 218 22.17 16.04 -5.60
CA LEU A 218 21.60 16.67 -4.40
C LEU A 218 21.67 15.76 -3.16
N GLY A 219 22.10 14.52 -3.31
CA GLY A 219 22.16 13.46 -2.31
C GLY A 219 21.26 12.28 -2.71
N GLN A 220 21.76 11.06 -2.50
CA GLN A 220 20.96 9.86 -2.80
C GLN A 220 19.68 9.86 -1.96
N PRO A 221 18.47 9.73 -2.58
CA PRO A 221 17.25 9.57 -1.83
C PRO A 221 17.25 8.29 -0.99
N VAL A 222 16.82 8.40 0.26
CA VAL A 222 16.72 7.26 1.17
C VAL A 222 15.29 7.13 1.64
N ALA A 223 14.65 6.03 1.30
CA ALA A 223 13.25 5.78 1.65
C ALA A 223 13.09 4.54 2.52
N THR A 224 12.07 4.52 3.36
CA THR A 224 11.67 3.33 4.11
C THR A 224 10.18 3.06 3.99
N PRO A 225 9.77 1.85 3.55
CA PRO A 225 8.41 1.37 3.71
C PRO A 225 8.18 0.99 5.18
N CYS A 226 7.41 1.79 5.91
CA CYS A 226 7.00 1.46 7.28
C CYS A 226 5.94 0.34 7.30
N CYS A 227 5.35 0.03 6.16
CA CYS A 227 4.32 -0.98 5.97
C CYS A 227 4.84 -2.18 5.15
N PRO A 228 4.12 -3.34 5.16
CA PRO A 228 4.60 -4.53 4.48
C PRO A 228 4.74 -4.38 2.96
N LEU A 229 5.84 -4.92 2.40
CA LEU A 229 6.09 -4.99 0.95
C LEU A 229 5.06 -5.85 0.20
N MET A 230 4.37 -6.75 0.88
CA MET A 230 3.29 -7.52 0.26
C MET A 230 2.07 -6.67 -0.14
N HIS A 231 2.03 -5.40 0.23
CA HIS A 231 0.97 -4.45 -0.15
C HIS A 231 1.49 -3.37 -1.08
N GLY A 232 0.63 -2.90 -1.99
CA GLY A 232 0.99 -1.86 -2.97
C GLY A 232 1.63 -0.63 -2.34
N THR A 233 1.12 -0.12 -1.22
CA THR A 233 1.74 1.01 -0.50
C THR A 233 3.22 0.76 -0.20
N GLY A 234 3.53 -0.39 0.39
CA GLY A 234 4.91 -0.75 0.75
C GLY A 234 5.80 -0.94 -0.48
N VAL A 235 5.41 -1.84 -1.38
CA VAL A 235 6.27 -2.20 -2.51
C VAL A 235 6.34 -1.12 -3.58
N TRP A 236 5.25 -0.43 -3.87
CA TRP A 236 5.23 0.58 -4.94
C TRP A 236 5.88 1.89 -4.51
N LEU A 237 5.41 2.44 -3.38
CA LEU A 237 5.86 3.77 -2.94
C LEU A 237 7.15 3.70 -2.11
N GLY A 238 7.34 2.63 -1.33
CA GLY A 238 8.52 2.45 -0.48
C GLY A 238 9.64 1.62 -1.10
N GLY A 239 9.35 0.79 -2.10
CA GLY A 239 10.31 -0.06 -2.80
C GLY A 239 10.61 0.43 -4.22
N LEU A 240 9.65 0.27 -5.15
CA LEU A 240 9.87 0.53 -6.57
C LEU A 240 10.07 2.01 -6.91
N LEU A 241 9.28 2.91 -6.31
CA LEU A 241 9.36 4.35 -6.60
C LEU A 241 10.74 4.95 -6.30
N PRO A 242 11.35 4.74 -5.10
CA PRO A 242 12.71 5.23 -4.84
C PRO A 242 13.75 4.66 -5.81
N HIS A 243 13.61 3.39 -6.18
CA HIS A 243 14.52 2.73 -7.11
C HIS A 243 14.47 3.29 -8.54
N LEU A 244 13.39 3.99 -8.95
CA LEU A 244 13.34 4.66 -10.27
C LEU A 244 14.38 5.79 -10.41
N VAL A 245 14.85 6.34 -9.31
CA VAL A 245 15.91 7.37 -9.31
C VAL A 245 17.20 6.89 -8.62
N ALA A 246 17.43 5.58 -8.65
CA ALA A 246 18.57 4.91 -8.02
C ALA A 246 18.68 5.18 -6.51
N GLY A 247 17.57 5.44 -5.82
CA GLY A 247 17.51 5.66 -4.37
C GLY A 247 17.85 4.42 -3.57
N LYS A 248 18.13 4.62 -2.27
CA LYS A 248 18.32 3.56 -1.28
C LYS A 248 16.98 3.24 -0.59
N VAL A 249 16.62 1.97 -0.54
CA VAL A 249 15.48 1.47 0.25
C VAL A 249 16.01 0.84 1.53
N VAL A 250 15.58 1.34 2.68
CA VAL A 250 15.93 0.81 4.00
C VAL A 250 14.75 0.03 4.55
N LEU A 251 14.94 -1.24 4.84
CA LEU A 251 13.91 -2.11 5.39
C LEU A 251 14.08 -2.24 6.91
N LEU A 252 12.98 -2.18 7.64
CA LEU A 252 12.95 -2.45 9.07
C LEU A 252 13.08 -3.96 9.32
N GLU A 253 13.80 -4.34 10.38
CA GLU A 253 14.05 -5.75 10.72
C GLU A 253 12.87 -6.39 11.47
N GLY A 254 12.09 -5.56 12.18
CA GLY A 254 10.93 -6.01 12.96
C GLY A 254 9.83 -6.62 12.09
N ARG A 255 9.25 -7.75 12.52
CA ARG A 255 8.08 -8.38 11.86
C ARG A 255 6.77 -7.63 12.09
N SER A 256 6.76 -6.71 13.03
CA SER A 256 5.68 -5.77 13.31
C SER A 256 6.25 -4.36 13.36
N PHE A 257 5.44 -3.38 13.01
CA PHE A 257 5.86 -1.99 13.04
C PHE A 257 6.18 -1.55 14.48
N ASP A 258 7.40 -1.06 14.69
CA ASP A 258 7.88 -0.42 15.91
C ASP A 258 8.40 0.99 15.56
N ALA A 259 7.72 2.01 16.07
CA ALA A 259 8.06 3.40 15.79
C ALA A 259 9.42 3.81 16.38
N ALA A 260 9.85 3.22 17.49
CA ALA A 260 11.16 3.51 18.08
C ALA A 260 12.29 2.87 17.23
N GLU A 261 12.10 1.66 16.71
CA GLU A 261 12.99 1.06 15.70
C GLU A 261 13.08 1.96 14.47
N LEU A 262 11.94 2.43 13.94
CA LEU A 262 11.91 3.32 12.80
C LEU A 262 12.81 4.54 13.02
N PHE A 263 12.64 5.27 14.12
CA PHE A 263 13.40 6.51 14.32
C PHE A 263 14.88 6.27 14.57
N ARG A 264 15.28 5.19 15.24
CA ARG A 264 16.69 4.78 15.32
C ARG A 264 17.27 4.48 13.93
N THR A 265 16.46 3.85 13.06
CA THR A 265 16.85 3.54 11.68
C THR A 265 16.92 4.82 10.83
N VAL A 266 16.02 5.80 11.07
CA VAL A 266 16.09 7.14 10.46
C VAL A 266 17.42 7.81 10.77
N GLU A 267 17.83 7.85 12.04
CA GLU A 267 19.11 8.44 12.47
C GLU A 267 20.29 7.74 11.81
N ARG A 268 20.30 6.40 11.84
CA ARG A 268 21.40 5.58 11.33
C ARG A 268 21.60 5.75 9.82
N HIS A 269 20.54 5.71 9.04
CA HIS A 269 20.59 5.72 7.57
C HIS A 269 20.29 7.07 6.94
N ARG A 270 20.00 8.10 7.75
CA ARG A 270 19.61 9.46 7.30
C ARG A 270 18.43 9.38 6.33
N ILE A 271 17.38 8.65 6.71
CA ILE A 271 16.20 8.42 5.87
C ILE A 271 15.51 9.75 5.58
N SER A 272 15.25 10.01 4.30
CA SER A 272 14.62 11.24 3.83
C SER A 272 13.12 11.10 3.53
N SER A 273 12.65 9.86 3.27
CA SER A 273 11.24 9.60 2.94
C SER A 273 10.67 8.42 3.72
N LEU A 274 9.53 8.63 4.37
CA LEU A 274 8.77 7.61 5.07
C LEU A 274 7.49 7.28 4.29
N VAL A 275 7.19 5.99 4.14
CA VAL A 275 5.94 5.52 3.51
C VAL A 275 5.06 4.83 4.55
N ILE A 276 3.91 5.41 4.84
CA ILE A 276 3.01 4.99 5.91
C ILE A 276 1.57 4.73 5.41
N VAL A 277 0.72 4.23 6.29
CA VAL A 277 -0.71 4.02 6.03
C VAL A 277 -1.53 4.74 7.09
N GLY A 278 -1.75 6.04 6.88
CA GLY A 278 -2.57 6.91 7.70
C GLY A 278 -2.27 6.88 9.21
N ASP A 279 -3.29 7.16 10.00
CA ASP A 279 -3.21 7.24 11.46
C ASP A 279 -2.73 5.94 12.12
N ALA A 280 -2.95 4.79 11.50
CA ALA A 280 -2.51 3.50 12.03
C ALA A 280 -0.99 3.42 12.25
N PHE A 281 -0.22 4.14 11.44
CA PHE A 281 1.24 4.27 11.59
C PHE A 281 1.63 5.60 12.22
N ALA A 282 0.96 6.69 11.85
CA ALA A 282 1.32 8.03 12.30
C ALA A 282 1.11 8.22 13.81
N ARG A 283 0.05 7.68 14.40
CA ARG A 283 -0.19 7.79 15.85
C ARG A 283 0.91 7.11 16.70
N PRO A 284 1.31 5.84 16.45
CA PRO A 284 2.47 5.26 17.11
C PRO A 284 3.75 6.07 16.92
N MET A 285 3.97 6.64 15.72
CA MET A 285 5.13 7.49 15.45
C MET A 285 5.15 8.73 16.33
N VAL A 286 4.03 9.48 16.40
CA VAL A 286 3.89 10.67 17.27
C VAL A 286 4.09 10.30 18.73
N GLN A 287 3.52 9.18 19.18
CA GLN A 287 3.70 8.70 20.56
C GLN A 287 5.18 8.41 20.88
N ALA A 288 5.91 7.74 19.98
CA ALA A 288 7.33 7.45 20.16
C ALA A 288 8.18 8.71 20.16
N LEU A 289 7.91 9.67 19.26
CA LEU A 289 8.61 10.96 19.18
C LEU A 289 8.41 11.76 20.46
N ARG A 290 7.19 11.83 20.98
CA ARG A 290 6.85 12.51 22.23
C ARG A 290 7.56 11.86 23.42
N ALA A 291 7.42 10.53 23.58
CA ALA A 291 8.05 9.81 24.68
C ALA A 291 9.56 9.98 24.70
N GLN A 292 10.20 9.97 23.54
CA GLN A 292 11.64 10.17 23.42
C GLN A 292 12.05 11.61 23.72
N ALA A 293 11.28 12.61 23.30
CA ALA A 293 11.50 14.01 23.63
C ALA A 293 11.38 14.27 25.15
N ASP A 294 10.35 13.69 25.79
CA ASP A 294 10.14 13.79 27.24
C ASP A 294 11.30 13.16 28.04
N SER A 295 12.01 12.19 27.47
CA SER A 295 13.23 11.60 28.07
C SER A 295 14.46 12.54 28.04
N GLY A 296 14.36 13.69 27.37
CA GLY A 296 15.44 14.66 27.18
C GLY A 296 16.43 14.29 26.07
N ARG A 297 16.13 13.28 25.27
CA ARG A 297 16.97 12.83 24.14
C ARG A 297 16.10 12.61 22.88
N PRO A 298 15.57 13.69 22.27
CA PRO A 298 14.72 13.57 21.09
C PRO A 298 15.49 12.86 19.94
N PHE A 299 14.75 12.11 19.13
CA PHE A 299 15.31 11.55 17.90
C PHE A 299 15.72 12.67 16.91
N ASP A 300 16.81 12.47 16.20
CA ASP A 300 17.17 13.34 15.07
C ASP A 300 16.33 13.01 13.82
N THR A 301 15.29 13.78 13.62
CA THR A 301 14.37 13.68 12.47
C THR A 301 14.75 14.62 11.33
N SER A 302 15.86 15.35 11.42
CA SER A 302 16.25 16.41 10.47
C SER A 302 16.47 15.94 9.03
N SER A 303 16.69 14.64 8.81
CA SER A 303 16.83 14.06 7.47
C SER A 303 15.48 13.86 6.78
N ILE A 304 14.36 13.78 7.53
CA ILE A 304 13.04 13.49 6.96
C ILE A 304 12.52 14.74 6.25
N THR A 305 12.38 14.64 4.93
CA THR A 305 11.83 15.70 4.08
C THR A 305 10.43 15.37 3.57
N THR A 306 10.06 14.08 3.53
CA THR A 306 8.79 13.64 2.95
C THR A 306 8.18 12.51 3.77
N ILE A 307 6.88 12.60 4.00
CA ILE A 307 6.06 11.50 4.53
C ILE A 307 4.96 11.23 3.50
N VAL A 308 4.98 10.05 2.88
CA VAL A 308 3.96 9.61 1.92
C VAL A 308 2.97 8.72 2.64
N SER A 309 1.69 9.07 2.59
CA SER A 309 0.61 8.29 3.20
C SER A 309 -0.43 7.91 2.16
N THR A 310 -0.94 6.69 2.23
CA THR A 310 -2.08 6.23 1.43
C THR A 310 -2.75 5.00 2.05
N GLY A 311 -3.96 4.69 1.59
CA GLY A 311 -4.67 3.44 1.93
C GLY A 311 -5.50 3.47 3.21
N ALA A 312 -5.31 4.46 4.09
CA ALA A 312 -6.17 4.79 5.22
C ALA A 312 -6.13 6.29 5.47
N MET A 313 -7.10 6.78 6.24
CA MET A 313 -7.17 8.20 6.61
C MET A 313 -5.96 8.63 7.41
N PHE A 314 -5.44 9.82 7.08
CA PHE A 314 -4.43 10.52 7.86
C PHE A 314 -5.03 11.84 8.33
N SER A 315 -5.42 11.88 9.60
CA SER A 315 -6.18 12.99 10.18
C SER A 315 -5.36 14.27 10.28
N ALA A 316 -6.03 15.41 10.16
CA ALA A 316 -5.41 16.73 10.28
C ALA A 316 -4.76 16.94 11.65
N GLU A 317 -5.38 16.41 12.71
CA GLU A 317 -4.86 16.45 14.08
C GLU A 317 -3.50 15.74 14.18
N VAL A 318 -3.41 14.49 13.71
CA VAL A 318 -2.16 13.72 13.78
C VAL A 318 -1.09 14.30 12.86
N LYS A 319 -1.46 14.88 11.71
CA LYS A 319 -0.51 15.64 10.86
C LYS A 319 0.07 16.84 11.61
N ALA A 320 -0.78 17.60 12.31
CA ALA A 320 -0.33 18.75 13.09
C ALA A 320 0.65 18.33 14.19
N GLU A 321 0.33 17.30 14.96
CA GLU A 321 1.24 16.75 15.97
C GLU A 321 2.57 16.24 15.36
N MET A 322 2.51 15.58 14.21
CA MET A 322 3.71 15.11 13.51
C MET A 322 4.65 16.27 13.16
N PHE A 323 4.10 17.40 12.70
CA PHE A 323 4.88 18.60 12.37
C PHE A 323 5.53 19.27 13.58
N GLU A 324 5.08 19.01 14.81
CA GLU A 324 5.79 19.51 16.00
C GLU A 324 7.14 18.82 16.18
N HIS A 325 7.26 17.57 15.73
CA HIS A 325 8.49 16.78 15.85
C HIS A 325 9.29 16.70 14.54
N ILE A 326 8.64 16.89 13.39
CA ILE A 326 9.26 16.83 12.05
C ILE A 326 8.85 18.07 11.24
N PRO A 327 9.27 19.27 11.68
CA PRO A 327 8.76 20.52 11.12
C PRO A 327 9.17 20.80 9.67
N GLY A 328 10.22 20.15 9.18
CA GLY A 328 10.72 20.29 7.81
C GLY A 328 10.05 19.37 6.79
N ALA A 329 9.22 18.43 7.24
CA ALA A 329 8.62 17.47 6.32
C ALA A 329 7.46 18.07 5.50
N ILE A 330 7.30 17.52 4.29
CA ILE A 330 6.08 17.64 3.50
C ILE A 330 5.33 16.31 3.65
N VAL A 331 4.08 16.36 4.07
CA VAL A 331 3.18 15.20 4.07
C VAL A 331 2.46 15.17 2.74
N MET A 332 2.67 14.10 1.97
CA MET A 332 1.95 13.79 0.74
C MET A 332 0.92 12.70 1.06
N ASP A 333 -0.36 13.08 1.06
CA ASP A 333 -1.47 12.16 1.33
C ASP A 333 -2.14 11.80 0.00
N ILE A 334 -2.11 10.52 -0.37
CA ILE A 334 -2.52 10.02 -1.69
C ILE A 334 -3.83 9.25 -1.55
N LEU A 335 -4.85 9.71 -2.23
CA LEU A 335 -6.07 8.96 -2.46
C LEU A 335 -5.82 8.01 -3.63
N GLY A 336 -5.81 6.72 -3.35
CA GLY A 336 -5.55 5.70 -4.35
C GLY A 336 -5.93 4.29 -3.90
N SER A 337 -6.00 3.43 -4.88
CA SER A 337 -6.19 1.99 -4.72
C SER A 337 -5.27 1.24 -5.67
N SER A 338 -5.30 -0.08 -5.63
CA SER A 338 -4.60 -0.90 -6.63
C SER A 338 -5.12 -0.63 -8.06
N GLU A 339 -6.34 -0.15 -8.19
CA GLU A 339 -6.99 0.11 -9.46
C GLU A 339 -6.66 1.51 -10.04
N GLY A 340 -5.97 2.38 -9.30
CA GLY A 340 -5.50 3.67 -9.79
C GLY A 340 -5.32 4.74 -8.71
N GLY A 341 -4.49 5.73 -9.00
CA GLY A 341 -4.33 6.95 -8.20
C GLY A 341 -5.43 7.96 -8.54
N MET A 342 -6.18 8.41 -7.55
CA MET A 342 -7.37 9.23 -7.71
C MET A 342 -7.14 10.70 -7.37
N GLY A 343 -6.32 10.97 -6.37
CA GLY A 343 -6.08 12.33 -5.91
C GLY A 343 -4.90 12.39 -4.96
N GLN A 344 -4.48 13.59 -4.65
CA GLN A 344 -3.45 13.83 -3.66
C GLN A 344 -3.64 15.18 -2.97
N THR A 345 -3.08 15.28 -1.79
CA THR A 345 -2.95 16.56 -1.10
C THR A 345 -1.58 16.65 -0.45
N MET A 346 -1.07 17.87 -0.32
CA MET A 346 0.19 18.14 0.36
C MET A 346 -0.06 19.03 1.57
N ALA A 347 0.52 18.64 2.71
CA ALA A 347 0.49 19.41 3.93
C ALA A 347 1.91 19.75 4.39
N THR A 348 2.04 20.89 5.03
CA THR A 348 3.26 21.36 5.70
C THR A 348 2.89 21.89 7.08
N LYS A 349 3.86 22.20 7.94
CA LYS A 349 3.61 22.84 9.23
C LYS A 349 2.80 24.15 9.11
N ALA A 350 3.01 24.90 8.02
CA ALA A 350 2.30 26.16 7.77
C ALA A 350 0.87 25.96 7.21
N ASN A 351 0.59 24.80 6.62
CA ASN A 351 -0.71 24.54 5.99
C ASN A 351 -1.08 23.06 6.18
N VAL A 352 -1.80 22.79 7.27
CA VAL A 352 -2.33 21.44 7.55
C VAL A 352 -3.67 21.29 6.86
N ASN A 353 -3.73 20.40 5.88
CA ASN A 353 -4.94 20.16 5.10
C ASN A 353 -6.05 19.47 5.91
N THR A 354 -7.29 19.75 5.53
CA THR A 354 -8.48 19.07 6.08
C THR A 354 -8.45 17.59 5.71
N THR A 355 -8.90 16.76 6.63
CA THR A 355 -9.06 15.31 6.41
C THR A 355 -10.03 15.02 5.25
N ALA A 356 -9.78 13.95 4.48
CA ALA A 356 -10.63 13.44 3.39
C ALA A 356 -10.82 14.37 2.17
N LYS A 357 -10.09 15.48 2.08
CA LYS A 357 -10.17 16.42 0.96
C LYS A 357 -8.91 16.35 0.09
N PHE A 358 -9.08 16.11 -1.22
CA PHE A 358 -7.98 15.84 -2.15
C PHE A 358 -8.10 16.68 -3.41
N GLY A 359 -6.98 17.15 -3.94
CA GLY A 359 -6.91 17.64 -5.31
C GLY A 359 -7.05 16.47 -6.30
N ALA A 360 -7.98 16.57 -7.24
CA ALA A 360 -8.13 15.56 -8.28
C ALA A 360 -6.89 15.51 -9.18
N MET A 361 -6.46 14.30 -9.56
CA MET A 361 -5.47 14.16 -10.64
C MET A 361 -6.13 14.50 -11.99
N PRO A 362 -5.37 14.94 -13.00
CA PRO A 362 -5.93 15.28 -14.32
C PRO A 362 -6.76 14.17 -14.98
N THR A 363 -6.44 12.92 -14.65
CA THR A 363 -7.11 11.71 -15.17
C THR A 363 -8.28 11.25 -14.31
N THR A 364 -8.59 11.98 -13.23
CA THR A 364 -9.64 11.61 -12.27
C THR A 364 -10.90 12.41 -12.51
N LYS A 365 -12.04 11.72 -12.53
CA LYS A 365 -13.38 12.29 -12.63
C LYS A 365 -14.28 11.72 -11.55
N VAL A 366 -15.25 12.50 -11.09
CA VAL A 366 -16.36 11.99 -10.28
C VAL A 366 -17.58 11.90 -11.19
N ILE A 367 -18.10 10.70 -11.37
CA ILE A 367 -19.12 10.41 -12.37
C ILE A 367 -20.36 9.83 -11.67
N ASN A 368 -21.52 10.40 -11.95
CA ASN A 368 -22.79 9.79 -11.62
C ASN A 368 -23.04 8.61 -12.58
N LEU A 369 -23.01 7.39 -12.07
CA LEU A 369 -23.09 6.19 -12.90
C LEU A 369 -24.48 5.89 -13.45
N ASP A 370 -25.53 6.50 -12.91
CA ASP A 370 -26.91 6.33 -13.39
C ASP A 370 -27.12 7.19 -14.65
N THR A 371 -26.52 8.37 -14.69
CA THR A 371 -26.62 9.30 -15.84
C THR A 371 -25.44 9.22 -16.81
N GLY A 372 -24.29 8.70 -16.37
CA GLY A 372 -23.03 8.71 -17.12
C GLY A 372 -22.39 10.09 -17.23
N LEU A 373 -22.87 11.09 -16.47
CA LEU A 373 -22.36 12.46 -16.52
C LEU A 373 -21.36 12.72 -15.38
N GLU A 374 -20.42 13.62 -15.64
CA GLU A 374 -19.51 14.13 -14.62
C GLU A 374 -20.29 15.00 -13.64
N VAL A 375 -20.03 14.83 -12.34
CA VAL A 375 -20.63 15.62 -11.27
C VAL A 375 -20.18 17.07 -11.38
N VAL A 376 -21.15 17.99 -11.35
CA VAL A 376 -20.88 19.44 -11.43
C VAL A 376 -20.27 19.92 -10.11
N PRO A 377 -19.11 20.61 -10.13
CA PRO A 377 -18.51 21.17 -8.92
C PRO A 377 -19.47 22.07 -8.13
N GLY A 378 -19.54 21.85 -6.81
CA GLY A 378 -20.40 22.60 -5.91
C GLY A 378 -21.89 22.24 -5.93
N SER A 379 -22.30 21.25 -6.73
CA SER A 379 -23.71 20.80 -6.79
C SER A 379 -24.17 20.04 -5.55
N GLY A 380 -23.24 19.46 -4.78
CA GLY A 380 -23.53 18.52 -3.70
C GLY A 380 -23.93 17.13 -4.19
N GLU A 381 -23.97 16.88 -5.50
CA GLU A 381 -24.26 15.57 -6.09
C GLU A 381 -23.14 14.60 -5.77
N GLN A 382 -23.51 13.36 -5.43
CA GLN A 382 -22.56 12.27 -5.18
C GLN A 382 -22.30 11.49 -6.46
N GLY A 383 -21.05 11.16 -6.70
CA GLY A 383 -20.64 10.30 -7.80
C GLY A 383 -19.55 9.31 -7.41
N MET A 384 -19.26 8.38 -8.29
CA MET A 384 -18.17 7.43 -8.13
C MET A 384 -16.89 8.01 -8.72
N VAL A 385 -15.79 7.89 -7.98
CA VAL A 385 -14.48 8.32 -8.46
C VAL A 385 -13.99 7.36 -9.52
N GLY A 386 -13.75 7.87 -10.72
CA GLY A 386 -13.20 7.14 -11.86
C GLY A 386 -11.83 7.65 -12.24
N VAL A 387 -10.91 6.75 -12.57
CA VAL A 387 -9.56 7.08 -13.06
C VAL A 387 -9.40 6.57 -14.48
N SER A 388 -8.92 7.41 -15.38
CA SER A 388 -8.63 7.06 -16.78
C SER A 388 -7.13 7.10 -17.09
N GLY A 389 -6.76 6.77 -18.31
CA GLY A 389 -5.40 6.87 -18.82
C GLY A 389 -4.61 5.56 -18.82
N PRO A 390 -3.36 5.58 -19.30
CA PRO A 390 -2.60 4.36 -19.55
C PRO A 390 -2.20 3.58 -18.29
N GLY A 391 -2.13 4.26 -17.13
CA GLY A 391 -1.72 3.64 -15.86
C GLY A 391 -2.79 2.78 -15.17
N ILE A 392 -4.03 2.73 -15.69
CA ILE A 392 -5.07 1.87 -15.10
C ILE A 392 -4.82 0.39 -15.43
N PRO A 393 -5.22 -0.54 -14.53
CA PRO A 393 -5.04 -1.97 -14.74
C PRO A 393 -5.69 -2.49 -16.02
N VAL A 394 -5.13 -3.56 -16.55
CA VAL A 394 -5.73 -4.34 -17.65
C VAL A 394 -7.04 -5.00 -17.20
N GLY A 395 -7.06 -5.51 -15.97
CA GLY A 395 -8.20 -6.20 -15.37
C GLY A 395 -7.80 -6.98 -14.12
N TYR A 396 -8.71 -7.84 -13.67
CA TYR A 396 -8.42 -8.83 -12.64
C TYR A 396 -8.13 -10.20 -13.26
N TYR A 397 -7.08 -10.86 -12.77
CA TYR A 397 -6.69 -12.18 -13.25
C TYR A 397 -7.80 -13.21 -12.97
N LYS A 398 -8.20 -13.96 -14.00
CA LYS A 398 -9.29 -14.96 -13.95
C LYS A 398 -10.65 -14.44 -13.45
N ASP A 399 -10.89 -13.13 -13.46
CA ASP A 399 -12.18 -12.55 -13.05
C ASP A 399 -12.70 -11.54 -14.09
N PRO A 400 -13.15 -12.00 -15.27
CA PRO A 400 -13.63 -11.12 -16.34
C PRO A 400 -14.90 -10.35 -15.97
N GLU A 401 -15.79 -10.94 -15.15
CA GLU A 401 -17.02 -10.27 -14.75
C GLU A 401 -16.74 -9.05 -13.85
N LYS A 402 -15.89 -9.23 -12.85
CA LYS A 402 -15.49 -8.11 -12.01
C LYS A 402 -14.67 -7.09 -12.77
N SER A 403 -13.79 -7.55 -13.68
CA SER A 403 -13.04 -6.65 -14.57
C SER A 403 -13.97 -5.75 -15.36
N ALA A 404 -15.02 -6.31 -15.98
CA ALA A 404 -16.01 -5.55 -16.73
C ALA A 404 -16.82 -4.57 -15.85
N ARG A 405 -17.06 -4.91 -14.57
CA ARG A 405 -17.77 -4.02 -13.64
C ARG A 405 -16.89 -2.88 -13.13
N THR A 406 -15.60 -3.13 -12.96
CA THR A 406 -14.64 -2.14 -12.41
C THR A 406 -14.04 -1.25 -13.50
N PHE A 407 -13.68 -1.84 -14.64
CA PHE A 407 -13.04 -1.14 -15.75
C PHE A 407 -14.05 -0.92 -16.87
N ARG A 408 -14.78 0.20 -16.79
CA ARG A 408 -15.91 0.51 -17.68
C ARG A 408 -15.59 1.65 -18.62
N GLU A 409 -16.26 1.64 -19.77
CA GLU A 409 -16.26 2.76 -20.69
C GLU A 409 -17.42 3.70 -20.36
N VAL A 410 -17.12 4.99 -20.23
CA VAL A 410 -18.11 6.07 -20.07
C VAL A 410 -17.78 7.15 -21.08
N ALA A 411 -18.71 7.51 -21.93
CA ALA A 411 -18.56 8.49 -23.01
C ALA A 411 -17.31 8.24 -23.90
N GLY A 412 -17.04 6.97 -24.23
CA GLY A 412 -15.90 6.57 -25.09
C GLY A 412 -14.53 6.56 -24.40
N VAL A 413 -14.47 6.79 -23.09
CA VAL A 413 -13.24 6.75 -22.28
C VAL A 413 -13.30 5.60 -21.29
N ARG A 414 -12.23 4.78 -21.26
CA ARG A 414 -12.10 3.69 -20.29
C ARG A 414 -11.67 4.23 -18.93
N TYR A 415 -12.46 3.95 -17.91
CA TYR A 415 -12.20 4.30 -16.50
C TYR A 415 -12.07 3.07 -15.63
N SER A 416 -11.25 3.19 -14.60
CA SER A 416 -11.26 2.32 -13.42
C SER A 416 -12.16 2.95 -12.35
N PHE A 417 -13.16 2.19 -11.85
CA PHE A 417 -14.05 2.59 -10.76
C PHE A 417 -13.84 1.66 -9.55
N PRO A 418 -12.93 2.00 -8.62
CA PRO A 418 -12.64 1.15 -7.46
C PRO A 418 -13.78 1.01 -6.45
N GLY A 419 -14.78 1.89 -6.55
CA GLY A 419 -15.96 1.91 -5.69
C GLY A 419 -15.95 3.03 -4.64
N ASP A 420 -15.02 3.96 -4.74
CA ASP A 420 -14.93 5.12 -3.86
C ASP A 420 -15.94 6.19 -4.32
N MET A 421 -16.74 6.69 -3.36
CA MET A 421 -17.77 7.72 -3.59
C MET A 421 -17.27 9.08 -3.11
N ALA A 422 -17.61 10.13 -3.84
CA ALA A 422 -17.18 11.48 -3.54
C ALA A 422 -18.20 12.54 -3.97
N VAL A 423 -18.02 13.75 -3.44
CA VAL A 423 -18.57 14.99 -3.97
C VAL A 423 -17.44 15.86 -4.52
N VAL A 424 -17.77 16.74 -5.47
CA VAL A 424 -16.82 17.71 -6.01
C VAL A 424 -17.16 19.08 -5.44
N GLU A 425 -16.22 19.67 -4.74
CA GLU A 425 -16.36 21.00 -4.15
C GLU A 425 -16.34 22.11 -5.22
N THR A 426 -16.76 23.32 -4.85
CA THR A 426 -16.76 24.48 -5.76
C THR A 426 -15.38 24.83 -6.31
N ASP A 427 -14.31 24.51 -5.58
CA ASP A 427 -12.91 24.71 -5.97
C ASP A 427 -12.34 23.56 -6.83
N GLY A 428 -13.16 22.54 -7.15
CA GLY A 428 -12.77 21.35 -7.92
C GLY A 428 -12.07 20.27 -7.10
N THR A 429 -11.88 20.46 -5.79
CA THR A 429 -11.35 19.40 -4.92
C THR A 429 -12.39 18.31 -4.70
N ILE A 430 -11.91 17.09 -4.45
CA ILE A 430 -12.74 15.93 -4.17
C ILE A 430 -12.82 15.73 -2.65
N THR A 431 -14.02 15.72 -2.10
CA THR A 431 -14.28 15.26 -0.73
C THR A 431 -14.70 13.80 -0.77
N LEU A 432 -13.84 12.91 -0.25
CA LEU A 432 -14.10 11.48 -0.19
C LEU A 432 -15.17 11.18 0.86
N LEU A 433 -16.20 10.46 0.44
CA LEU A 433 -17.28 10.01 1.33
C LEU A 433 -17.01 8.61 1.91
N GLY A 434 -16.25 7.77 1.18
CA GLY A 434 -15.94 6.39 1.54
C GLY A 434 -16.31 5.40 0.45
N ARG A 435 -16.20 4.10 0.75
CA ARG A 435 -16.53 3.05 -0.22
C ARG A 435 -18.02 2.78 -0.28
N GLY A 436 -18.58 2.83 -1.47
CA GLY A 436 -19.98 2.52 -1.70
C GLY A 436 -20.41 1.12 -1.24
N SER A 437 -19.49 0.15 -1.24
CA SER A 437 -19.71 -1.21 -0.72
C SER A 437 -19.92 -1.28 0.80
N ASN A 438 -19.40 -0.32 1.55
CA ASN A 438 -19.54 -0.23 3.02
C ASN A 438 -20.66 0.72 3.44
N CYS A 439 -21.31 1.35 2.47
CA CYS A 439 -22.39 2.30 2.72
C CYS A 439 -23.51 1.67 3.52
N ILE A 440 -23.89 2.33 4.62
CA ILE A 440 -24.98 1.91 5.49
C ILE A 440 -26.26 2.54 4.98
N ASN A 441 -27.26 1.71 4.66
CA ASN A 441 -28.57 2.19 4.21
C ASN A 441 -29.52 2.26 5.41
N THR A 442 -29.69 3.47 5.96
CA THR A 442 -30.55 3.70 7.12
C THR A 442 -31.74 4.59 6.75
N ALA A 443 -32.95 4.08 6.87
CA ALA A 443 -34.21 4.80 6.53
C ALA A 443 -34.21 5.41 5.10
N GLY A 444 -33.56 4.77 4.14
CA GLY A 444 -33.43 5.28 2.76
C GLY A 444 -32.27 6.26 2.54
N GLU A 445 -31.58 6.67 3.59
CA GLU A 445 -30.41 7.53 3.53
C GLU A 445 -29.11 6.71 3.47
N LYS A 446 -28.13 7.21 2.72
CA LYS A 446 -26.81 6.60 2.63
C LYS A 446 -25.86 7.23 3.66
N VAL A 447 -25.26 6.39 4.52
CA VAL A 447 -24.26 6.79 5.50
C VAL A 447 -22.95 6.07 5.21
N PHE A 448 -21.89 6.83 5.02
CA PHE A 448 -20.56 6.29 4.79
C PHE A 448 -19.83 6.13 6.12
N PRO A 449 -19.37 4.91 6.46
CA PRO A 449 -18.69 4.64 7.71
C PRO A 449 -17.54 5.59 8.01
N GLU A 450 -16.71 5.84 7.01
CA GLU A 450 -15.48 6.64 7.13
C GLU A 450 -15.78 8.09 7.56
N GLU A 451 -16.85 8.70 7.07
CA GLU A 451 -17.31 10.04 7.50
C GLU A 451 -17.69 10.06 8.98
N VAL A 452 -18.37 9.00 9.42
CA VAL A 452 -18.81 8.87 10.81
C VAL A 452 -17.63 8.57 11.74
N GLU A 453 -16.73 7.69 11.33
CA GLU A 453 -15.51 7.35 12.06
C GLU A 453 -14.65 8.59 12.33
N GLU A 454 -14.48 9.45 11.32
CA GLU A 454 -13.74 10.70 11.50
C GLU A 454 -14.40 11.62 12.53
N ALA A 455 -15.72 11.79 12.45
CA ALA A 455 -16.44 12.61 13.43
C ALA A 455 -16.34 12.03 14.85
N VAL A 456 -16.44 10.70 15.02
CA VAL A 456 -16.29 10.03 16.33
C VAL A 456 -14.88 10.20 16.88
N LYS A 457 -13.85 10.05 16.05
CA LYS A 457 -12.43 10.18 16.45
C LYS A 457 -12.03 11.58 16.88
N THR A 458 -12.83 12.61 16.57
CA THR A 458 -12.60 13.97 17.14
C THR A 458 -12.89 14.07 18.63
N HIS A 459 -13.43 13.03 19.28
CA HIS A 459 -13.59 13.01 20.73
C HIS A 459 -12.22 12.83 21.41
N PRO A 460 -11.83 13.70 22.36
CA PRO A 460 -10.46 13.77 22.89
C PRO A 460 -9.99 12.54 23.67
N ASP A 461 -10.91 11.69 24.10
CA ASP A 461 -10.59 10.50 24.87
C ASP A 461 -10.52 9.21 24.00
N LEU A 462 -10.74 9.32 22.67
CA LEU A 462 -10.71 8.18 21.78
C LEU A 462 -9.40 8.08 21.00
N ALA A 463 -8.91 6.84 20.83
CA ALA A 463 -7.77 6.55 19.97
C ALA A 463 -8.19 6.18 18.55
N ASP A 464 -9.24 5.36 18.41
CA ASP A 464 -9.68 4.84 17.13
C ASP A 464 -11.15 4.41 17.16
N CYS A 465 -11.77 4.29 15.97
CA CYS A 465 -13.16 3.87 15.83
C CYS A 465 -13.37 3.20 14.46
N LEU A 466 -14.23 2.16 14.43
CA LEU A 466 -14.82 1.63 13.20
C LEU A 466 -16.34 1.63 13.30
N VAL A 467 -17.00 2.08 12.24
CA VAL A 467 -18.46 2.22 12.14
C VAL A 467 -19.00 1.32 11.03
N PHE A 468 -20.15 0.70 11.26
CA PHE A 468 -20.79 -0.19 10.29
C PHE A 468 -22.29 -0.29 10.52
N GLY A 469 -22.98 -0.82 9.50
CA GLY A 469 -24.42 -1.10 9.60
C GLY A 469 -24.70 -2.48 10.21
N VAL A 470 -25.67 -2.54 11.10
CA VAL A 470 -26.31 -3.79 11.54
C VAL A 470 -27.80 -3.76 11.16
N ALA A 471 -28.38 -4.93 10.93
CA ALA A 471 -29.78 -5.03 10.58
C ALA A 471 -30.69 -4.37 11.63
N ASP A 472 -31.72 -3.66 11.17
CA ASP A 472 -32.69 -2.96 12.01
C ASP A 472 -34.07 -3.05 11.34
N GLU A 473 -35.09 -3.52 12.09
CA GLU A 473 -36.43 -3.75 11.54
C GLU A 473 -37.09 -2.44 11.08
N LYS A 474 -36.78 -1.31 11.71
CA LYS A 474 -37.42 -0.02 11.41
C LYS A 474 -36.68 0.75 10.30
N TYR A 475 -35.36 0.68 10.30
CA TYR A 475 -34.52 1.52 9.44
C TYR A 475 -33.81 0.75 8.32
N GLY A 476 -34.02 -0.59 8.22
CA GLY A 476 -33.27 -1.49 7.35
C GLY A 476 -31.88 -1.78 7.91
N GLN A 477 -31.11 -0.74 8.16
CA GLN A 477 -29.85 -0.80 8.92
C GLN A 477 -29.78 0.36 9.94
N ARG A 478 -29.14 0.12 11.08
CA ARG A 478 -28.73 1.16 12.02
C ARG A 478 -27.22 1.31 12.06
N VAL A 479 -26.77 2.54 12.24
CA VAL A 479 -25.36 2.88 12.36
C VAL A 479 -24.90 2.51 13.76
N VAL A 480 -23.85 1.70 13.87
CA VAL A 480 -23.20 1.29 15.12
C VAL A 480 -21.70 1.28 14.94
N GLY A 481 -20.95 1.17 16.05
CA GLY A 481 -19.49 1.11 15.94
C GLY A 481 -18.80 0.51 17.17
N VAL A 482 -17.50 0.24 16.98
CA VAL A 482 -16.56 -0.09 18.05
C VAL A 482 -15.53 1.02 18.17
N ALA A 483 -15.13 1.37 19.40
CA ALA A 483 -14.16 2.43 19.65
C ALA A 483 -13.15 1.99 20.72
N SER A 484 -11.93 2.52 20.64
CA SER A 484 -10.89 2.34 21.67
C SER A 484 -10.52 3.66 22.31
N VAL A 485 -10.17 3.60 23.60
CA VAL A 485 -9.80 4.75 24.41
C VAL A 485 -8.34 5.14 24.15
N ALA A 486 -8.06 6.42 24.14
CA ALA A 486 -6.70 6.92 24.00
C ALA A 486 -5.83 6.57 25.23
N PRO A 487 -4.55 6.26 25.06
CA PRO A 487 -3.65 5.94 26.15
C PRO A 487 -3.65 7.02 27.24
N GLY A 488 -3.78 6.59 28.51
CA GLY A 488 -3.80 7.49 29.66
C GLY A 488 -5.11 8.28 29.84
N ARG A 489 -6.14 8.03 29.04
CA ARG A 489 -7.46 8.63 29.18
C ARG A 489 -8.44 7.71 29.89
N THR A 490 -9.45 8.31 30.55
CA THR A 490 -10.56 7.56 31.12
C THR A 490 -11.58 7.24 30.03
N GLN A 491 -12.13 6.04 30.04
CA GLN A 491 -13.16 5.64 29.08
C GLN A 491 -14.40 6.54 29.23
N PRO A 492 -14.78 7.28 28.16
CA PRO A 492 -16.03 8.05 28.18
C PRO A 492 -17.25 7.12 28.12
N THR A 493 -18.42 7.65 28.41
CA THR A 493 -19.66 6.91 28.16
C THR A 493 -19.98 6.91 26.66
N ALA A 494 -20.62 5.86 26.17
CA ALA A 494 -21.07 5.81 24.77
C ALA A 494 -21.98 7.01 24.42
N ASP A 495 -22.86 7.40 25.36
CA ASP A 495 -23.74 8.55 25.19
C ASP A 495 -22.98 9.87 25.06
N ALA A 496 -21.89 10.06 25.79
CA ALA A 496 -21.04 11.26 25.66
C ALA A 496 -20.40 11.35 24.26
N VAL A 497 -19.87 10.23 23.74
CA VAL A 497 -19.30 10.17 22.39
C VAL A 497 -20.37 10.41 21.33
N ILE A 498 -21.53 9.79 21.48
CA ILE A 498 -22.69 9.98 20.58
C ILE A 498 -23.15 11.45 20.60
N ALA A 499 -23.24 12.07 21.77
CA ALA A 499 -23.58 13.48 21.91
C ALA A 499 -22.55 14.40 21.24
N HIS A 500 -21.26 14.11 21.41
CA HIS A 500 -20.18 14.82 20.72
C HIS A 500 -20.33 14.68 19.20
N THR A 501 -20.55 13.47 18.68
CA THR A 501 -20.73 13.20 17.24
C THR A 501 -21.94 13.95 16.67
N LYS A 502 -23.02 14.10 17.42
CA LYS A 502 -24.21 14.89 17.04
C LYS A 502 -23.90 16.37 16.78
N THR A 503 -22.83 16.91 17.34
CA THR A 503 -22.43 18.30 17.06
C THR A 503 -21.73 18.45 15.72
N LYS A 504 -21.33 17.35 15.09
CA LYS A 504 -20.54 17.30 13.85
C LYS A 504 -21.34 16.80 12.66
N LEU A 505 -22.31 15.91 12.88
CA LEU A 505 -23.04 15.19 11.83
C LEU A 505 -24.56 15.30 12.00
N SER A 506 -25.26 15.21 10.86
CA SER A 506 -26.72 15.07 10.85
C SER A 506 -27.16 13.83 11.64
N SER A 507 -28.31 13.92 12.32
CA SER A 507 -28.76 12.94 13.31
C SER A 507 -28.92 11.50 12.78
N TYR A 508 -29.20 11.32 11.50
CA TYR A 508 -29.34 10.00 10.87
C TYR A 508 -27.98 9.29 10.68
N LYS A 509 -26.88 10.05 10.57
CA LYS A 509 -25.51 9.52 10.46
C LYS A 509 -24.92 9.10 11.80
N VAL A 510 -25.44 9.63 12.90
CA VAL A 510 -24.87 9.42 14.25
C VAL A 510 -25.06 7.97 14.68
N PRO A 511 -24.01 7.30 15.21
CA PRO A 511 -24.13 5.95 15.72
C PRO A 511 -25.23 5.85 16.79
N LYS A 512 -26.04 4.80 16.71
CA LYS A 512 -27.09 4.52 17.70
C LYS A 512 -26.53 3.74 18.89
N GLN A 513 -25.38 3.10 18.70
CA GLN A 513 -24.71 2.33 19.72
C GLN A 513 -23.20 2.31 19.43
N LEU A 514 -22.39 2.46 20.47
CA LEU A 514 -20.95 2.30 20.45
C LEU A 514 -20.54 1.32 21.54
N VAL A 515 -19.63 0.41 21.22
CA VAL A 515 -19.02 -0.55 22.14
C VAL A 515 -17.54 -0.22 22.27
N PHE A 516 -17.02 -0.22 23.50
CA PHE A 516 -15.60 0.01 23.74
C PHE A 516 -14.82 -1.30 23.72
N VAL A 517 -13.74 -1.31 22.97
CA VAL A 517 -12.81 -2.44 22.84
C VAL A 517 -11.40 -2.00 23.22
N THR A 518 -10.56 -2.93 23.62
CA THR A 518 -9.17 -2.63 23.98
C THR A 518 -8.41 -2.07 22.77
N THR A 519 -8.62 -2.66 21.61
CA THR A 519 -8.00 -2.23 20.34
C THR A 519 -8.99 -2.40 19.20
N VAL A 520 -9.15 -1.38 18.38
CA VAL A 520 -9.99 -1.44 17.19
C VAL A 520 -9.32 -2.33 16.14
N PRO A 521 -10.03 -3.33 15.57
CA PRO A 521 -9.42 -4.28 14.63
C PRO A 521 -8.97 -3.60 13.33
N ARG A 522 -7.71 -3.86 12.97
CA ARG A 522 -7.14 -3.42 11.70
C ARG A 522 -6.32 -4.52 11.06
N ALA A 523 -6.36 -4.57 9.74
CA ALA A 523 -5.49 -5.44 8.97
C ALA A 523 -4.01 -5.01 9.13
N PRO A 524 -3.03 -5.87 8.78
CA PRO A 524 -1.60 -5.55 8.89
C PRO A 524 -1.15 -4.28 8.19
N ASN A 525 -1.86 -3.92 7.14
CA ASN A 525 -1.64 -2.70 6.38
C ASN A 525 -2.37 -1.46 6.94
N GLY A 526 -2.87 -1.54 8.18
CA GLY A 526 -3.58 -0.46 8.85
C GLY A 526 -5.03 -0.24 8.38
N LYS A 527 -5.51 -0.97 7.36
CA LYS A 527 -6.89 -0.84 6.87
C LYS A 527 -7.89 -1.40 7.88
N ALA A 528 -9.10 -0.82 7.86
CA ALA A 528 -10.21 -1.26 8.69
C ALA A 528 -10.56 -2.74 8.48
N ASP A 529 -10.68 -3.51 9.56
CA ASP A 529 -11.19 -4.88 9.56
C ASP A 529 -12.63 -4.88 10.11
N TYR A 530 -13.57 -4.57 9.23
CA TYR A 530 -14.99 -4.52 9.58
C TYR A 530 -15.58 -5.89 9.96
N VAL A 531 -14.98 -6.98 9.49
CA VAL A 531 -15.44 -8.34 9.84
C VAL A 531 -15.18 -8.61 11.32
N SER A 532 -13.94 -8.42 11.75
CA SER A 532 -13.57 -8.58 13.16
C SER A 532 -14.26 -7.54 14.05
N ALA A 533 -14.46 -6.30 13.56
CA ALA A 533 -15.16 -5.26 14.31
C ALA A 533 -16.63 -5.64 14.60
N LYS A 534 -17.33 -6.19 13.59
CA LYS A 534 -18.71 -6.69 13.76
C LYS A 534 -18.79 -7.84 14.75
N ALA A 535 -17.86 -8.80 14.68
CA ALA A 535 -17.82 -9.93 15.61
C ALA A 535 -17.56 -9.47 17.07
N LEU A 536 -16.69 -8.46 17.28
CA LEU A 536 -16.49 -7.87 18.59
C LEU A 536 -17.74 -7.15 19.09
N PHE A 537 -18.40 -6.38 18.24
CA PHE A 537 -19.63 -5.67 18.58
C PHE A 537 -20.74 -6.65 19.01
N GLU A 538 -20.91 -7.75 18.28
CA GLU A 538 -21.91 -8.78 18.59
C GLU A 538 -21.61 -9.53 19.91
N LYS A 539 -20.34 -9.67 20.27
CA LYS A 539 -19.92 -10.35 21.51
C LYS A 539 -20.14 -9.51 22.76
N GLU A 540 -20.13 -8.20 22.63
CA GLU A 540 -20.26 -7.24 23.73
C GLU A 540 -21.71 -6.71 23.88
N GLN A 541 -22.67 -7.23 23.12
CA GLN A 541 -24.12 -7.01 23.30
C GLN A 541 -24.71 -7.98 24.32
#